data_c70a5a1d58a7da3a36eff17e89aa58d6
#
_entry.id   c70a5a1d58a7da3a36eff17e89aa58d6
#
_cell.length_a   1.000
_cell.length_b   1.000
_cell.length_c   1.000
_cell.angle_alpha   90.00
_cell.angle_beta   90.00
_cell.angle_gamma   90.00
#
_symmetry.space_group_name_H-M   'P 1'
#
loop_
_entity.id
_entity.type
_entity.pdbx_description
1 polymer ?
#
loop_
_entity_poly.entity_id
_entity_poly.type
_entity_poly.pdbx_seq_one_letter_code
_entity_poly.pdbx_strand_id
1 'polypeptide(L)'
;MSTTPLVSTAPLLSAEELKVAFPGRRGAATARAVDGVDLDIRPGEIVALVGESGCGKTTLARSLLGLVPPTSGRVTFGGAPLDYTGRALKAYRKRVQLVLQDPSGSLNPRHTVYDAVAEGLRIHGYAGDERAAVSDALSRAGLRPPERFFLRFPHELSGGQRQRVVIAGALVLEPELIVADEPVASLDASVRGEILALLLRLRDELGLSALVVTHDLGLAWNIADRVAVMYLGRIVETGPVEQLLTAPQHPYTRALLSVLPEAEGEPVVLAGEPPDPSKVPSGCRFHVRCQVLASGEAERAGVAEACRTVDLPVLNGGGDAQVACHWAAACGGPVEAATS
;
A
#
# COMPACT_ATOMS: atom_id res chain seq x y z
N MET A 1 -0.55 29.79 21.70
CA MET A 1 -0.79 29.96 20.26
C MET A 1 -0.12 28.78 19.56
N SER A 2 -0.88 27.69 19.34
CA SER A 2 -0.36 26.53 18.62
C SER A 2 -0.36 26.84 17.14
N THR A 3 0.81 26.99 16.57
CA THR A 3 0.98 27.03 15.11
C THR A 3 0.85 25.60 14.59
N THR A 4 -0.32 25.26 14.07
CA THR A 4 -0.47 24.08 13.23
C THR A 4 0.49 24.20 12.05
N PRO A 5 1.42 23.27 11.83
CA PRO A 5 2.28 23.33 10.67
C PRO A 5 1.41 23.25 9.41
N LEU A 6 1.63 24.17 8.46
CA LEU A 6 1.05 24.09 7.13
C LEU A 6 1.53 22.78 6.49
N VAL A 7 0.65 21.77 6.44
CA VAL A 7 0.92 20.54 5.73
C VAL A 7 1.14 20.92 4.26
N SER A 8 2.31 20.61 3.74
CA SER A 8 2.61 20.81 2.32
C SER A 8 1.59 20.05 1.48
N THR A 9 0.88 20.73 0.60
CA THR A 9 -0.11 20.13 -0.29
C THR A 9 0.53 19.32 -1.43
N ALA A 10 1.83 19.48 -1.64
CA ALA A 10 2.57 18.75 -2.68
C ALA A 10 2.88 17.31 -2.21
N PRO A 11 2.68 16.30 -3.05
CA PRO A 11 2.97 14.91 -2.70
C PRO A 11 4.46 14.67 -2.46
N LEU A 12 4.80 13.86 -1.46
CA LEU A 12 6.15 13.36 -1.22
C LEU A 12 6.56 12.38 -2.32
N LEU A 13 5.64 11.47 -2.66
CA LEU A 13 5.81 10.51 -3.75
C LEU A 13 4.55 10.54 -4.62
N SER A 14 4.72 10.52 -5.95
CA SER A 14 3.61 10.31 -6.88
C SER A 14 3.97 9.32 -7.97
N ALA A 15 2.98 8.54 -8.38
CA ALA A 15 2.97 7.74 -9.60
C ALA A 15 1.92 8.32 -10.54
N GLU A 16 2.26 8.48 -11.82
CA GLU A 16 1.39 9.02 -12.85
C GLU A 16 1.34 8.07 -14.03
N GLU A 17 0.13 7.63 -14.40
CA GLU A 17 -0.13 6.68 -15.49
C GLU A 17 0.82 5.46 -15.46
N LEU A 18 1.15 5.00 -14.25
CA LEU A 18 2.19 3.99 -14.06
C LEU A 18 1.76 2.65 -14.62
N LYS A 19 2.59 2.06 -15.50
CA LYS A 19 2.36 0.72 -16.06
C LYS A 19 3.56 -0.17 -15.81
N VAL A 20 3.28 -1.41 -15.41
CA VAL A 20 4.28 -2.47 -15.28
C VAL A 20 3.72 -3.74 -15.91
N ALA A 21 4.38 -4.19 -16.95
CA ALA A 21 4.00 -5.37 -17.69
C ALA A 21 5.13 -6.39 -17.75
N PHE A 22 4.81 -7.65 -17.58
CA PHE A 22 5.76 -8.75 -17.64
C PHE A 22 5.50 -9.57 -18.91
N PRO A 23 6.48 -9.68 -19.82
CA PRO A 23 6.36 -10.51 -21.00
C PRO A 23 6.11 -11.98 -20.64
N GLY A 24 5.13 -12.60 -21.29
CA GLY A 24 4.88 -14.02 -21.12
C GLY A 24 6.04 -14.88 -21.64
N ARG A 25 6.28 -16.03 -21.00
CA ARG A 25 7.30 -16.96 -21.47
C ARG A 25 6.87 -17.62 -22.80
N ARG A 26 7.80 -17.77 -23.76
CA ARG A 26 7.63 -18.51 -25.02
C ARG A 26 6.39 -18.10 -25.83
N GLY A 27 6.10 -16.81 -25.97
CA GLY A 27 4.98 -16.33 -26.77
C GLY A 27 3.62 -16.31 -26.04
N ALA A 28 3.61 -16.54 -24.73
CA ALA A 28 2.43 -16.30 -23.92
C ALA A 28 2.10 -14.81 -23.85
N ALA A 29 0.85 -14.47 -23.55
CA ALA A 29 0.40 -13.08 -23.43
C ALA A 29 1.12 -12.34 -22.31
N THR A 30 1.32 -11.04 -22.51
CA THR A 30 1.93 -10.13 -21.52
C THR A 30 0.99 -9.91 -20.34
N ALA A 31 1.47 -10.16 -19.13
CA ALA A 31 0.71 -9.88 -17.90
C ALA A 31 0.84 -8.39 -17.53
N ARG A 32 -0.29 -7.68 -17.46
CA ARG A 32 -0.36 -6.27 -17.05
C ARG A 32 -0.59 -6.18 -15.54
N ALA A 33 0.50 -6.27 -14.79
CA ALA A 33 0.42 -6.28 -13.34
C ALA A 33 0.04 -4.92 -12.75
N VAL A 34 0.46 -3.82 -13.38
CA VAL A 34 0.04 -2.43 -13.11
C VAL A 34 -0.25 -1.81 -14.46
N ASP A 35 -1.39 -1.13 -14.59
CA ASP A 35 -1.85 -0.68 -15.90
C ASP A 35 -2.58 0.68 -15.86
N GLY A 36 -1.79 1.75 -15.75
CA GLY A 36 -2.27 3.13 -15.65
C GLY A 36 -2.75 3.45 -14.24
N VAL A 37 -1.85 3.36 -13.28
CA VAL A 37 -2.12 3.71 -11.88
C VAL A 37 -1.61 5.11 -11.59
N ASP A 38 -2.51 5.93 -11.05
CA ASP A 38 -2.22 7.20 -10.43
C ASP A 38 -2.32 7.04 -8.91
N LEU A 39 -1.26 7.40 -8.18
CA LEU A 39 -1.20 7.33 -6.73
C LEU A 39 -0.26 8.40 -6.21
N ASP A 40 -0.68 9.13 -5.20
CA ASP A 40 0.14 10.07 -4.47
C ASP A 40 0.20 9.73 -2.98
N ILE A 41 1.29 10.10 -2.33
CA ILE A 41 1.49 10.00 -0.88
C ILE A 41 2.01 11.33 -0.40
N ARG A 42 1.33 11.94 0.57
CA ARG A 42 1.69 13.23 1.15
C ARG A 42 2.68 13.05 2.30
N PRO A 43 3.46 14.09 2.64
CA PRO A 43 4.31 14.03 3.83
C PRO A 43 3.49 13.75 5.10
N GLY A 44 3.95 12.80 5.92
CA GLY A 44 3.28 12.39 7.15
C GLY A 44 1.97 11.63 6.98
N GLU A 45 1.64 11.21 5.75
CA GLU A 45 0.42 10.45 5.43
C GLU A 45 0.69 8.94 5.45
N ILE A 46 -0.25 8.16 5.97
CA ILE A 46 -0.31 6.71 5.79
C ILE A 46 -1.38 6.39 4.75
N VAL A 47 -0.95 5.87 3.60
CA VAL A 47 -1.85 5.35 2.56
C VAL A 47 -1.90 3.84 2.63
N ALA A 48 -3.08 3.25 2.72
CA ALA A 48 -3.26 1.81 2.58
C ALA A 48 -3.60 1.44 1.13
N LEU A 49 -2.85 0.50 0.55
CA LEU A 49 -3.14 -0.10 -0.74
C LEU A 49 -3.75 -1.47 -0.53
N VAL A 50 -5.05 -1.60 -0.82
CA VAL A 50 -5.82 -2.81 -0.53
C VAL A 50 -6.37 -3.47 -1.80
N GLY A 51 -6.68 -4.77 -1.73
CA GLY A 51 -7.26 -5.54 -2.81
C GLY A 51 -6.90 -7.03 -2.71
N GLU A 52 -7.55 -7.85 -3.54
CA GLU A 52 -7.32 -9.31 -3.57
C GLU A 52 -5.88 -9.68 -3.91
N SER A 53 -5.47 -10.92 -3.54
CA SER A 53 -4.15 -11.43 -3.90
C SER A 53 -3.97 -11.46 -5.43
N GLY A 54 -2.78 -11.13 -5.91
CA GLY A 54 -2.47 -11.11 -7.34
C GLY A 54 -2.99 -9.88 -8.12
N CYS A 55 -3.69 -8.91 -7.49
CA CYS A 55 -4.19 -7.73 -8.20
C CYS A 55 -3.11 -6.70 -8.60
N GLY A 56 -1.84 -6.89 -8.21
CA GLY A 56 -0.72 -6.03 -8.62
C GLY A 56 -0.10 -5.16 -7.50
N LYS A 57 -0.59 -5.20 -6.26
CA LYS A 57 -0.12 -4.36 -5.13
C LYS A 57 1.39 -4.43 -4.90
N THR A 58 1.93 -5.63 -4.72
CA THR A 58 3.37 -5.83 -4.52
C THR A 58 4.19 -5.34 -5.72
N THR A 59 3.67 -5.49 -6.95
CA THR A 59 4.34 -4.97 -8.15
C THR A 59 4.38 -3.45 -8.15
N LEU A 60 3.25 -2.80 -7.82
CA LEU A 60 3.18 -1.35 -7.66
C LEU A 60 4.17 -0.88 -6.59
N ALA A 61 4.12 -1.47 -5.40
CA ALA A 61 5.03 -1.15 -4.29
C ALA A 61 6.52 -1.27 -4.71
N ARG A 62 6.89 -2.35 -5.39
CA ARG A 62 8.24 -2.56 -5.91
C ARG A 62 8.64 -1.55 -6.97
N SER A 63 7.70 -1.12 -7.80
CA SER A 63 7.96 -0.09 -8.82
C SER A 63 8.19 1.28 -8.16
N LEU A 64 7.39 1.63 -7.16
CA LEU A 64 7.58 2.85 -6.35
C LEU A 64 8.94 2.86 -5.63
N LEU A 65 9.45 1.72 -5.21
CA LEU A 65 10.78 1.57 -4.62
C LEU A 65 11.93 1.58 -5.65
N GLY A 66 11.62 1.69 -6.95
CA GLY A 66 12.60 1.56 -8.02
C GLY A 66 13.24 0.18 -8.12
N LEU A 67 12.59 -0.88 -7.58
CA LEU A 67 13.04 -2.28 -7.70
C LEU A 67 12.61 -2.89 -9.03
N VAL A 68 11.47 -2.45 -9.55
CA VAL A 68 10.94 -2.84 -10.86
C VAL A 68 10.74 -1.55 -11.67
N PRO A 69 11.49 -1.34 -12.76
CA PRO A 69 11.29 -0.16 -13.59
C PRO A 69 9.92 -0.24 -14.28
N PRO A 70 9.19 0.88 -14.39
CA PRO A 70 7.92 0.91 -15.10
C PRO A 70 8.12 0.68 -16.60
N THR A 71 7.12 0.07 -17.24
CA THR A 71 7.06 -0.06 -18.69
C THR A 71 6.71 1.28 -19.34
N SER A 72 5.86 2.08 -18.68
CA SER A 72 5.51 3.46 -19.02
C SER A 72 4.96 4.20 -17.81
N GLY A 73 4.71 5.50 -17.96
CA GLY A 73 4.37 6.37 -16.82
C GLY A 73 5.61 6.82 -16.07
N ARG A 74 5.42 7.47 -14.94
CA ARG A 74 6.54 8.01 -14.14
C ARG A 74 6.27 7.90 -12.64
N VAL A 75 7.36 7.85 -11.90
CA VAL A 75 7.37 8.02 -10.42
C VAL A 75 8.14 9.29 -10.14
N THR A 76 7.62 10.15 -9.27
CA THR A 76 8.32 11.33 -8.77
C THR A 76 8.46 11.24 -7.26
N PHE A 77 9.55 11.78 -6.72
CA PHE A 77 9.79 11.83 -5.29
C PHE A 77 10.37 13.21 -4.91
N GLY A 78 9.71 13.89 -3.97
CA GLY A 78 10.07 15.26 -3.61
C GLY A 78 10.00 16.22 -4.81
N GLY A 79 9.05 16.02 -5.73
CA GLY A 79 8.85 16.80 -6.94
C GLY A 79 9.82 16.52 -8.09
N ALA A 80 10.79 15.58 -7.93
CA ALA A 80 11.72 15.20 -8.98
C ALA A 80 11.42 13.80 -9.53
N PRO A 81 11.49 13.60 -10.88
CA PRO A 81 11.34 12.28 -11.46
C PRO A 81 12.40 11.29 -10.94
N LEU A 82 11.99 10.05 -10.71
CA LEU A 82 12.90 9.00 -10.27
C LEU A 82 13.85 8.61 -11.40
N ASP A 83 15.15 8.74 -11.13
CA ASP A 83 16.21 8.28 -12.02
C ASP A 83 16.59 6.84 -11.64
N TYR A 84 16.52 5.93 -12.61
CA TYR A 84 16.80 4.50 -12.45
C TYR A 84 18.27 4.14 -12.59
N THR A 85 19.19 5.10 -12.60
CA THR A 85 20.64 4.81 -12.52
C THR A 85 21.02 4.29 -11.13
N GLY A 86 21.99 3.42 -11.05
CA GLY A 86 22.38 2.77 -9.79
C GLY A 86 22.74 3.78 -8.69
N ARG A 87 23.39 4.89 -9.04
CA ARG A 87 23.77 5.96 -8.09
C ARG A 87 22.54 6.70 -7.56
N ALA A 88 21.62 7.07 -8.45
CA ALA A 88 20.40 7.78 -8.07
C ALA A 88 19.49 6.87 -7.23
N LEU A 89 19.29 5.61 -7.64
CA LEU A 89 18.53 4.65 -6.86
C LEU A 89 19.13 4.39 -5.48
N LYS A 90 20.47 4.38 -5.34
CA LYS A 90 21.10 4.25 -4.02
C LYS A 90 20.75 5.43 -3.11
N ALA A 91 20.78 6.67 -3.63
CA ALA A 91 20.40 7.86 -2.89
C ALA A 91 18.89 7.87 -2.55
N TYR A 92 18.04 7.49 -3.50
CA TYR A 92 16.60 7.37 -3.31
C TYR A 92 16.25 6.36 -2.22
N ARG A 93 16.83 5.15 -2.28
CA ARG A 93 16.57 4.06 -1.32
C ARG A 93 17.09 4.34 0.09
N LYS A 94 17.91 5.37 0.29
CA LYS A 94 18.21 5.87 1.64
C LYS A 94 16.98 6.56 2.26
N ARG A 95 16.20 7.27 1.44
CA ARG A 95 15.04 8.06 1.87
C ARG A 95 13.72 7.26 1.84
N VAL A 96 13.67 6.19 1.05
CA VAL A 96 12.49 5.31 0.91
C VAL A 96 12.88 3.89 1.24
N GLN A 97 12.33 3.35 2.32
CA GLN A 97 12.70 2.03 2.84
C GLN A 97 11.57 1.01 2.67
N LEU A 98 11.94 -0.25 2.59
CA LEU A 98 11.02 -1.39 2.46
C LEU A 98 10.96 -2.19 3.75
N VAL A 99 9.77 -2.47 4.23
CA VAL A 99 9.51 -3.45 5.29
C VAL A 99 8.74 -4.62 4.65
N LEU A 100 9.36 -5.79 4.62
CA LEU A 100 8.82 -6.99 3.98
C LEU A 100 7.86 -7.76 4.90
N GLN A 101 7.00 -8.56 4.28
CA GLN A 101 5.98 -9.40 4.91
C GLN A 101 6.56 -10.45 5.88
N ASP A 102 7.64 -11.12 5.49
CA ASP A 102 8.27 -12.18 6.28
C ASP A 102 9.56 -11.67 6.95
N PRO A 103 9.53 -11.39 8.27
CA PRO A 103 10.73 -10.98 8.98
C PRO A 103 11.78 -12.08 9.06
N SER A 104 11.40 -13.36 8.97
CA SER A 104 12.34 -14.48 9.01
C SER A 104 13.11 -14.60 7.72
N GLY A 105 12.48 -14.36 6.58
CA GLY A 105 13.13 -14.30 5.27
C GLY A 105 13.91 -13.01 5.02
N SER A 106 13.61 -11.95 5.76
CA SER A 106 14.25 -10.63 5.60
C SER A 106 15.57 -10.50 6.37
N LEU A 107 15.72 -11.23 7.48
CA LEU A 107 16.90 -11.17 8.32
C LEU A 107 17.88 -12.30 7.98
N ASN A 108 19.15 -11.96 7.77
CA ASN A 108 20.19 -12.97 7.64
C ASN A 108 20.37 -13.71 8.97
N PRO A 109 20.15 -15.05 9.04
CA PRO A 109 20.23 -15.79 10.29
C PRO A 109 21.64 -15.85 10.90
N ARG A 110 22.67 -15.44 10.14
CA ARG A 110 24.07 -15.40 10.58
C ARG A 110 24.50 -14.03 11.10
N HIS A 111 23.67 -13.00 10.93
CA HIS A 111 23.92 -11.65 11.45
C HIS A 111 23.29 -11.51 12.84
N THR A 112 23.99 -10.80 13.71
CA THR A 112 23.40 -10.32 14.96
C THR A 112 22.34 -9.26 14.65
N VAL A 113 21.48 -8.95 15.62
CA VAL A 113 20.53 -7.82 15.54
C VAL A 113 21.27 -6.52 15.23
N TYR A 114 22.41 -6.29 15.88
CA TYR A 114 23.24 -5.12 15.63
C TYR A 114 23.68 -5.04 14.18
N ASP A 115 24.24 -6.13 13.65
CA ASP A 115 24.70 -6.17 12.26
C ASP A 115 23.56 -5.99 11.25
N ALA A 116 22.41 -6.61 11.50
CA ALA A 116 21.25 -6.48 10.65
C ALA A 116 20.72 -5.03 10.58
N VAL A 117 20.72 -4.30 11.70
CA VAL A 117 20.31 -2.89 11.73
C VAL A 117 21.40 -1.98 11.16
N ALA A 118 22.69 -2.24 11.46
CA ALA A 118 23.80 -1.42 11.00
C ALA A 118 24.08 -1.57 9.48
N GLU A 119 23.56 -2.63 8.83
CA GLU A 119 23.85 -2.93 7.43
C GLU A 119 23.53 -1.75 6.50
N GLY A 120 22.37 -1.12 6.69
CA GLY A 120 21.98 0.06 5.92
C GLY A 120 22.97 1.22 6.05
N LEU A 121 23.43 1.50 7.26
CA LEU A 121 24.44 2.54 7.53
C LEU A 121 25.75 2.26 6.78
N ARG A 122 26.22 1.02 6.84
CA ARG A 122 27.46 0.57 6.19
C ARG A 122 27.36 0.64 4.67
N ILE A 123 26.24 0.21 4.09
CA ILE A 123 25.98 0.28 2.63
C ILE A 123 25.99 1.75 2.15
N HIS A 124 25.43 2.66 2.94
CA HIS A 124 25.34 4.08 2.59
C HIS A 124 26.55 4.91 3.04
N GLY A 125 27.57 4.29 3.65
CA GLY A 125 28.80 4.97 4.05
C GLY A 125 28.57 6.01 5.16
N TYR A 126 27.78 5.65 6.17
CA TYR A 126 27.52 6.53 7.31
C TYR A 126 28.80 6.84 8.08
N ALA A 127 29.06 8.12 8.34
CA ALA A 127 30.30 8.60 8.97
C ALA A 127 30.12 8.99 10.46
N GLY A 128 28.90 8.83 11.01
CA GLY A 128 28.60 9.16 12.40
C GLY A 128 28.85 8.00 13.37
N ASP A 129 28.35 8.12 14.58
CA ASP A 129 28.38 7.03 15.59
C ASP A 129 27.38 5.93 15.24
N GLU A 130 27.86 4.87 14.58
CA GLU A 130 27.06 3.70 14.18
C GLU A 130 26.32 3.08 15.39
N ARG A 131 27.00 2.99 16.55
CA ARG A 131 26.40 2.38 17.75
C ARG A 131 25.25 3.20 18.28
N ALA A 132 25.41 4.51 18.34
CA ALA A 132 24.34 5.42 18.78
C ALA A 132 23.14 5.36 17.82
N ALA A 133 23.37 5.37 16.49
CA ALA A 133 22.32 5.27 15.49
C ALA A 133 21.54 3.94 15.56
N VAL A 134 22.24 2.81 15.72
CA VAL A 134 21.63 1.49 15.90
C VAL A 134 20.82 1.44 17.21
N SER A 135 21.37 1.98 18.30
CA SER A 135 20.68 2.03 19.60
C SER A 135 19.39 2.84 19.51
N ASP A 136 19.42 4.00 18.89
CA ASP A 136 18.25 4.86 18.68
C ASP A 136 17.18 4.16 17.80
N ALA A 137 17.56 3.58 16.68
CA ALA A 137 16.65 2.89 15.80
C ALA A 137 15.95 1.70 16.48
N LEU A 138 16.67 0.89 17.24
CA LEU A 138 16.09 -0.20 18.04
C LEU A 138 15.14 0.33 19.12
N SER A 139 15.52 1.43 19.79
CA SER A 139 14.68 2.07 20.82
C SER A 139 13.37 2.62 20.24
N ARG A 140 13.43 3.27 19.05
CA ARG A 140 12.26 3.76 18.30
C ARG A 140 11.35 2.61 17.88
N ALA A 141 11.93 1.49 17.45
CA ALA A 141 11.17 0.28 17.14
C ALA A 141 10.61 -0.45 18.37
N GLY A 142 10.85 0.06 19.60
CA GLY A 142 10.31 -0.48 20.84
C GLY A 142 11.11 -1.65 21.43
N LEU A 143 12.36 -1.85 21.01
CA LEU A 143 13.30 -2.83 21.58
C LEU A 143 14.16 -2.14 22.65
N ARG A 144 13.71 -2.17 23.90
CA ARG A 144 14.32 -1.45 25.04
C ARG A 144 14.65 -2.39 26.20
N PRO A 145 15.82 -2.25 26.87
CA PRO A 145 16.96 -1.45 26.42
C PRO A 145 17.64 -2.10 25.21
N PRO A 146 18.08 -1.32 24.18
CA PRO A 146 18.54 -1.83 22.89
C PRO A 146 19.78 -2.73 23.00
N GLU A 147 20.66 -2.47 23.95
CA GLU A 147 21.92 -3.22 24.14
C GLU A 147 21.67 -4.70 24.45
N ARG A 148 20.53 -5.05 25.05
CA ARG A 148 20.16 -6.44 25.33
C ARG A 148 19.91 -7.26 24.07
N PHE A 149 19.68 -6.59 22.94
CA PHE A 149 19.39 -7.22 21.66
C PHE A 149 20.59 -7.29 20.74
N PHE A 150 21.62 -6.46 20.91
CA PHE A 150 22.73 -6.28 19.99
C PHE A 150 23.37 -7.60 19.55
N LEU A 151 23.68 -8.49 20.47
CA LEU A 151 24.38 -9.75 20.21
C LEU A 151 23.43 -10.93 19.95
N ARG A 152 22.12 -10.72 20.02
CA ARG A 152 21.14 -11.77 19.72
C ARG A 152 21.06 -12.03 18.23
N PHE A 153 20.71 -13.26 17.89
CA PHE A 153 20.45 -13.68 16.54
C PHE A 153 18.95 -13.76 16.25
N PRO A 154 18.50 -13.67 14.98
CA PRO A 154 17.09 -13.73 14.62
C PRO A 154 16.31 -14.92 15.20
N HIS A 155 16.94 -16.08 15.31
CA HIS A 155 16.33 -17.30 15.84
C HIS A 155 16.07 -17.26 17.37
N GLU A 156 16.71 -16.33 18.10
CA GLU A 156 16.52 -16.12 19.53
C GLU A 156 15.40 -15.12 19.84
N LEU A 157 14.75 -14.56 18.80
CA LEU A 157 13.72 -13.52 18.92
C LEU A 157 12.32 -14.09 18.66
N SER A 158 11.32 -13.52 19.34
CA SER A 158 9.91 -13.75 18.98
C SER A 158 9.59 -13.15 17.59
N GLY A 159 8.46 -13.55 17.00
CA GLY A 159 7.99 -13.00 15.71
C GLY A 159 7.88 -11.48 15.74
N GLY A 160 7.25 -10.92 16.78
CA GLY A 160 7.11 -9.47 16.96
C GLY A 160 8.46 -8.77 17.19
N GLN A 161 9.40 -9.40 17.89
CA GLN A 161 10.74 -8.84 18.05
C GLN A 161 11.51 -8.83 16.73
N ARG A 162 11.42 -9.90 15.92
CA ARG A 162 11.99 -9.91 14.56
C ARG A 162 11.43 -8.81 13.69
N GLN A 163 10.10 -8.61 13.71
CA GLN A 163 9.47 -7.53 12.94
C GLN A 163 9.96 -6.15 13.39
N ARG A 164 10.13 -5.93 14.69
CA ARG A 164 10.70 -4.68 15.23
C ARG A 164 12.16 -4.47 14.82
N VAL A 165 12.96 -5.54 14.68
CA VAL A 165 14.33 -5.46 14.14
C VAL A 165 14.31 -5.05 12.68
N VAL A 166 13.41 -5.62 11.85
CA VAL A 166 13.26 -5.23 10.43
C VAL A 166 12.86 -3.76 10.32
N ILE A 167 11.91 -3.31 11.15
CA ILE A 167 11.51 -1.89 11.20
C ILE A 167 12.69 -1.01 11.65
N ALA A 168 13.47 -1.42 12.66
CA ALA A 168 14.66 -0.69 13.11
C ALA A 168 15.71 -0.56 11.99
N GLY A 169 15.91 -1.64 11.20
CA GLY A 169 16.78 -1.61 10.03
C GLY A 169 16.35 -0.63 8.93
N ALA A 170 15.04 -0.42 8.78
CA ALA A 170 14.51 0.62 7.91
C ALA A 170 14.69 2.02 8.52
N LEU A 171 14.42 2.19 9.82
CA LEU A 171 14.46 3.49 10.52
C LEU A 171 15.88 4.04 10.70
N VAL A 172 16.91 3.20 10.75
CA VAL A 172 18.30 3.61 11.03
C VAL A 172 18.86 4.60 9.99
N LEU A 173 18.26 4.64 8.79
CA LEU A 173 18.59 5.56 7.71
C LEU A 173 17.79 6.87 7.76
N GLU A 174 16.88 7.03 8.75
CA GLU A 174 15.98 8.16 8.89
C GLU A 174 15.19 8.44 7.60
N PRO A 175 14.40 7.43 7.12
CA PRO A 175 13.67 7.56 5.86
C PRO A 175 12.52 8.56 5.99
N GLU A 176 12.10 9.12 4.85
CA GLU A 176 10.91 9.96 4.73
C GLU A 176 9.65 9.14 4.43
N LEU A 177 9.84 7.97 3.79
CA LEU A 177 8.77 7.05 3.42
C LEU A 177 9.15 5.60 3.72
N ILE A 178 8.23 4.87 4.32
CA ILE A 178 8.30 3.40 4.42
C ILE A 178 7.23 2.79 3.53
N VAL A 179 7.63 1.83 2.69
CA VAL A 179 6.71 0.94 1.98
C VAL A 179 6.68 -0.37 2.75
N ALA A 180 5.55 -0.69 3.36
CA ALA A 180 5.36 -1.90 4.16
C ALA A 180 4.45 -2.88 3.39
N ASP A 181 5.03 -3.97 2.90
CA ASP A 181 4.29 -5.02 2.18
C ASP A 181 3.84 -6.09 3.16
N GLU A 182 2.53 -6.12 3.50
CA GLU A 182 1.91 -7.06 4.46
C GLU A 182 2.63 -7.10 5.83
N PRO A 183 2.88 -5.97 6.50
CA PRO A 183 3.84 -5.88 7.62
C PRO A 183 3.47 -6.68 8.86
N VAL A 184 2.25 -7.21 8.95
CA VAL A 184 1.73 -7.93 10.12
C VAL A 184 1.07 -9.27 9.78
N ALA A 185 1.10 -9.72 8.53
CA ALA A 185 0.36 -10.91 8.09
C ALA A 185 0.79 -12.21 8.80
N SER A 186 2.06 -12.32 9.19
CA SER A 186 2.62 -13.50 9.86
C SER A 186 2.61 -13.42 11.41
N LEU A 187 1.94 -12.41 11.98
CA LEU A 187 1.97 -12.14 13.42
C LEU A 187 0.64 -12.47 14.09
N ASP A 188 0.70 -12.81 15.37
CA ASP A 188 -0.47 -13.00 16.23
C ASP A 188 -1.27 -11.71 16.38
N ALA A 189 -2.58 -11.80 16.65
CA ALA A 189 -3.48 -10.64 16.73
C ALA A 189 -3.01 -9.57 17.72
N SER A 190 -2.49 -9.95 18.91
CA SER A 190 -1.97 -8.99 19.90
C SER A 190 -0.74 -8.26 19.39
N VAL A 191 0.18 -8.98 18.76
CA VAL A 191 1.42 -8.43 18.19
C VAL A 191 1.13 -7.54 16.97
N ARG A 192 0.10 -7.87 16.17
CA ARG A 192 -0.37 -7.00 15.06
C ARG A 192 -0.71 -5.61 15.57
N GLY A 193 -1.56 -5.52 16.61
CA GLY A 193 -1.94 -4.23 17.22
C GLY A 193 -0.74 -3.42 17.70
N GLU A 194 0.27 -4.06 18.30
CA GLU A 194 1.48 -3.40 18.74
C GLU A 194 2.32 -2.83 17.59
N ILE A 195 2.43 -3.55 16.47
CA ILE A 195 3.18 -3.08 15.28
C ILE A 195 2.42 -1.93 14.58
N LEU A 196 1.09 -2.00 14.52
CA LEU A 196 0.28 -0.90 13.99
C LEU A 196 0.40 0.37 14.84
N ALA A 197 0.31 0.24 16.17
CA ALA A 197 0.54 1.34 17.10
C ALA A 197 1.96 1.92 16.99
N LEU A 198 2.96 1.07 16.71
CA LEU A 198 4.33 1.52 16.43
C LEU A 198 4.37 2.39 15.15
N LEU A 199 3.74 1.97 14.05
CA LEU A 199 3.72 2.74 12.80
C LEU A 199 3.03 4.08 12.97
N LEU A 200 1.88 4.13 13.68
CA LEU A 200 1.19 5.38 14.01
C LEU A 200 2.08 6.32 14.82
N ARG A 201 2.73 5.81 15.86
CA ARG A 201 3.66 6.59 16.67
C ARG A 201 4.83 7.14 15.85
N LEU A 202 5.41 6.35 14.95
CA LEU A 202 6.50 6.80 14.08
C LEU A 202 6.04 7.90 13.12
N ARG A 203 4.81 7.82 12.59
CA ARG A 203 4.19 8.90 11.83
C ARG A 203 4.09 10.18 12.67
N ASP A 204 3.51 10.08 13.86
CA ASP A 204 3.21 11.24 14.70
C ASP A 204 4.47 11.90 15.28
N GLU A 205 5.47 11.09 15.71
CA GLU A 205 6.70 11.60 16.32
C GLU A 205 7.75 12.05 15.31
N LEU A 206 7.83 11.39 14.14
CA LEU A 206 8.89 11.62 13.15
C LEU A 206 8.40 12.28 11.86
N GLY A 207 7.09 12.46 11.67
CA GLY A 207 6.52 12.89 10.40
C GLY A 207 6.71 11.85 9.29
N LEU A 208 6.88 10.57 9.64
CA LEU A 208 7.13 9.48 8.71
C LEU A 208 5.89 9.21 7.85
N SER A 209 6.07 9.18 6.53
CA SER A 209 5.02 8.74 5.61
C SER A 209 5.07 7.22 5.42
N ALA A 210 3.93 6.58 5.11
CA ALA A 210 3.91 5.15 4.83
C ALA A 210 2.95 4.77 3.71
N LEU A 211 3.37 3.79 2.88
CA LEU A 211 2.49 3.02 2.03
C LEU A 211 2.36 1.62 2.63
N VAL A 212 1.19 1.27 3.12
CA VAL A 212 0.92 -0.05 3.70
C VAL A 212 0.13 -0.89 2.70
N VAL A 213 0.77 -1.90 2.15
CA VAL A 213 0.12 -2.87 1.26
C VAL A 213 -0.49 -3.97 2.11
N THR A 214 -1.77 -4.23 1.93
CA THR A 214 -2.47 -5.28 2.68
C THR A 214 -3.69 -5.81 1.91
N HIS A 215 -4.14 -7.00 2.26
CA HIS A 215 -5.45 -7.52 1.88
C HIS A 215 -6.48 -7.38 3.00
N ASP A 216 -6.06 -6.92 4.18
CA ASP A 216 -6.88 -6.75 5.38
C ASP A 216 -7.38 -5.30 5.49
N LEU A 217 -8.67 -5.10 5.19
CA LEU A 217 -9.33 -3.80 5.29
C LEU A 217 -9.48 -3.31 6.73
N GLY A 218 -9.68 -4.21 7.69
CA GLY A 218 -9.73 -3.86 9.11
C GLY A 218 -8.40 -3.28 9.59
N LEU A 219 -7.27 -3.82 9.07
CA LEU A 219 -5.96 -3.24 9.31
C LEU A 219 -5.84 -1.83 8.71
N ALA A 220 -6.26 -1.67 7.44
CA ALA A 220 -6.23 -0.37 6.77
C ALA A 220 -7.02 0.68 7.55
N TRP A 221 -8.20 0.32 8.06
CA TRP A 221 -9.02 1.18 8.90
C TRP A 221 -8.27 1.72 10.12
N ASN A 222 -7.53 0.85 10.79
CA ASN A 222 -6.90 1.20 12.07
C ASN A 222 -5.70 2.14 11.94
N ILE A 223 -5.10 2.28 10.75
CA ILE A 223 -3.84 3.03 10.62
C ILE A 223 -3.81 4.04 9.45
N ALA A 224 -4.65 3.88 8.43
CA ALA A 224 -4.53 4.69 7.23
C ALA A 224 -5.29 6.02 7.37
N ASP A 225 -4.73 7.07 6.81
CA ASP A 225 -5.42 8.33 6.58
C ASP A 225 -6.27 8.23 5.30
N ARG A 226 -5.73 7.53 4.29
CA ARG A 226 -6.38 7.31 2.99
C ARG A 226 -6.17 5.89 2.51
N VAL A 227 -7.17 5.36 1.79
CA VAL A 227 -7.15 4.02 1.20
C VAL A 227 -7.20 4.12 -0.32
N ALA A 228 -6.41 3.30 -1.00
CA ALA A 228 -6.49 3.05 -2.43
C ALA A 228 -6.85 1.57 -2.67
N VAL A 229 -7.98 1.33 -3.31
CA VAL A 229 -8.49 -0.02 -3.61
C VAL A 229 -8.04 -0.41 -5.01
N MET A 230 -7.30 -1.51 -5.10
CA MET A 230 -6.72 -1.99 -6.35
C MET A 230 -7.38 -3.29 -6.81
N TYR A 231 -7.82 -3.31 -8.07
CA TYR A 231 -8.35 -4.49 -8.74
C TYR A 231 -7.70 -4.70 -10.09
N LEU A 232 -7.14 -5.88 -10.33
CA LEU A 232 -6.54 -6.31 -11.60
C LEU A 232 -5.68 -5.23 -12.27
N GLY A 233 -4.70 -4.67 -11.54
CA GLY A 233 -3.73 -3.69 -12.04
C GLY A 233 -4.22 -2.23 -12.08
N ARG A 234 -5.42 -1.89 -11.62
CA ARG A 234 -5.97 -0.52 -11.60
C ARG A 234 -6.43 -0.13 -10.20
N ILE A 235 -6.26 1.12 -9.82
CA ILE A 235 -6.97 1.68 -8.67
C ILE A 235 -8.41 1.95 -9.13
N VAL A 236 -9.38 1.37 -8.43
CA VAL A 236 -10.80 1.47 -8.74
C VAL A 236 -11.53 2.46 -7.84
N GLU A 237 -10.99 2.69 -6.65
CA GLU A 237 -11.51 3.67 -5.70
C GLU A 237 -10.40 4.13 -4.77
N THR A 238 -10.37 5.42 -4.42
CA THR A 238 -9.47 5.98 -3.40
C THR A 238 -10.18 7.07 -2.63
N GLY A 239 -9.82 7.24 -1.36
CA GLY A 239 -10.41 8.28 -0.52
C GLY A 239 -9.95 8.21 0.93
N PRO A 240 -10.34 9.21 1.75
CA PRO A 240 -10.20 9.15 3.20
C PRO A 240 -10.79 7.85 3.73
N VAL A 241 -10.10 7.22 4.68
CA VAL A 241 -10.48 5.90 5.18
C VAL A 241 -11.92 5.86 5.69
N GLU A 242 -12.32 6.85 6.48
CA GLU A 242 -13.69 6.92 7.03
C GLU A 242 -14.75 7.01 5.95
N GLN A 243 -14.54 7.84 4.92
CA GLN A 243 -15.49 8.00 3.82
C GLN A 243 -15.61 6.72 2.99
N LEU A 244 -14.48 6.08 2.67
CA LEU A 244 -14.48 4.85 1.87
C LEU A 244 -15.17 3.70 2.61
N LEU A 245 -15.04 3.64 3.94
CA LEU A 245 -15.66 2.61 4.76
C LEU A 245 -17.16 2.81 4.95
N THR A 246 -17.61 4.07 5.10
CA THR A 246 -19.03 4.39 5.35
C THR A 246 -19.85 4.54 4.08
N ALA A 247 -19.22 4.99 2.98
CA ALA A 247 -19.92 5.28 1.71
C ALA A 247 -19.11 4.81 0.48
N PRO A 248 -18.77 3.49 0.37
CA PRO A 248 -18.04 2.97 -0.77
C PRO A 248 -18.84 3.12 -2.05
N GLN A 249 -18.20 3.60 -3.11
CA GLN A 249 -18.84 3.87 -4.40
C GLN A 249 -18.71 2.69 -5.36
N HIS A 250 -17.51 2.07 -5.42
CA HIS A 250 -17.25 0.98 -6.36
C HIS A 250 -17.86 -0.34 -5.85
N PRO A 251 -18.59 -1.11 -6.68
CA PRO A 251 -19.18 -2.39 -6.27
C PRO A 251 -18.16 -3.40 -5.71
N TYR A 252 -16.91 -3.38 -6.18
CA TYR A 252 -15.83 -4.20 -5.63
C TYR A 252 -15.47 -3.80 -4.20
N THR A 253 -15.37 -2.50 -3.92
CA THR A 253 -15.10 -1.99 -2.57
C THR A 253 -16.22 -2.38 -1.61
N ARG A 254 -17.49 -2.24 -2.04
CA ARG A 254 -18.66 -2.69 -1.27
C ARG A 254 -18.59 -4.16 -0.92
N ALA A 255 -18.23 -5.01 -1.89
CA ALA A 255 -18.09 -6.44 -1.66
C ALA A 255 -16.95 -6.76 -0.68
N LEU A 256 -15.80 -6.08 -0.79
CA LEU A 256 -14.69 -6.26 0.16
C LEU A 256 -15.07 -5.83 1.58
N LEU A 257 -15.84 -4.76 1.73
CA LEU A 257 -16.27 -4.26 3.05
C LEU A 257 -17.36 -5.12 3.68
N SER A 258 -18.24 -5.72 2.86
CA SER A 258 -19.36 -6.53 3.35
C SER A 258 -18.97 -7.79 4.14
N VAL A 259 -17.71 -8.22 4.05
CA VAL A 259 -17.17 -9.38 4.79
C VAL A 259 -16.50 -8.99 6.10
N LEU A 260 -16.42 -7.68 6.43
CA LEU A 260 -15.90 -7.23 7.72
C LEU A 260 -16.89 -7.58 8.84
N PRO A 261 -16.40 -7.90 10.04
CA PRO A 261 -17.27 -8.24 11.18
C PRO A 261 -18.23 -7.11 11.58
N GLU A 262 -17.84 -5.87 11.32
CA GLU A 262 -18.61 -4.66 11.64
C GLU A 262 -19.60 -4.26 10.52
N ALA A 263 -19.60 -4.97 9.38
CA ALA A 263 -20.46 -4.65 8.26
C ALA A 263 -21.92 -5.01 8.58
N GLU A 264 -22.84 -4.09 8.27
CA GLU A 264 -24.27 -4.36 8.34
C GLU A 264 -24.74 -5.08 7.07
N GLY A 265 -25.59 -6.11 7.23
CA GLY A 265 -26.20 -6.83 6.11
C GLY A 265 -25.54 -8.18 5.81
N GLU A 266 -25.97 -8.81 4.71
CA GLU A 266 -25.43 -10.11 4.29
C GLU A 266 -24.08 -9.95 3.55
N PRO A 267 -23.07 -10.78 3.86
CA PRO A 267 -21.80 -10.75 3.15
C PRO A 267 -21.99 -11.01 1.65
N VAL A 268 -21.40 -10.13 0.83
CA VAL A 268 -21.40 -10.28 -0.63
C VAL A 268 -20.27 -11.20 -1.05
N VAL A 269 -20.59 -12.43 -1.36
CA VAL A 269 -19.61 -13.40 -1.87
C VAL A 269 -19.35 -13.12 -3.34
N LEU A 270 -18.11 -12.72 -3.66
CA LEU A 270 -17.69 -12.51 -5.05
C LEU A 270 -17.64 -13.83 -5.81
N ALA A 271 -18.41 -13.94 -6.89
CA ALA A 271 -18.43 -15.14 -7.73
C ALA A 271 -17.13 -15.29 -8.52
N GLY A 272 -16.61 -16.50 -8.58
CA GLY A 272 -15.42 -16.86 -9.38
C GLY A 272 -14.10 -16.27 -8.87
N GLU A 273 -13.03 -16.60 -9.56
CA GLU A 273 -11.68 -16.08 -9.29
C GLU A 273 -11.43 -14.76 -10.04
N PRO A 274 -10.50 -13.92 -9.57
CA PRO A 274 -10.03 -12.77 -10.33
C PRO A 274 -9.53 -13.19 -11.71
N PRO A 275 -9.82 -12.41 -12.77
CA PRO A 275 -9.33 -12.72 -14.11
C PRO A 275 -7.80 -12.73 -14.18
N ASP A 276 -7.26 -13.52 -15.11
CA ASP A 276 -5.83 -13.57 -15.40
C ASP A 276 -5.33 -12.19 -15.89
N PRO A 277 -4.30 -11.59 -15.30
CA PRO A 277 -3.75 -10.31 -15.72
C PRO A 277 -3.15 -10.32 -17.13
N SER A 278 -2.96 -11.49 -17.75
CA SER A 278 -2.58 -11.63 -19.16
C SER A 278 -3.79 -11.65 -20.11
N LYS A 279 -5.02 -11.78 -19.57
CA LYS A 279 -6.29 -11.83 -20.31
C LYS A 279 -7.28 -10.86 -19.72
N VAL A 280 -6.89 -9.59 -19.66
CA VAL A 280 -7.72 -8.54 -19.07
C VAL A 280 -9.05 -8.44 -19.82
N PRO A 281 -10.21 -8.51 -19.13
CA PRO A 281 -11.51 -8.32 -19.75
C PRO A 281 -11.63 -6.96 -20.44
N SER A 282 -12.44 -6.88 -21.52
CA SER A 282 -12.83 -5.60 -22.13
C SER A 282 -13.66 -4.77 -21.16
N GLY A 283 -13.65 -3.47 -21.28
CA GLY A 283 -14.43 -2.58 -20.43
C GLY A 283 -13.95 -2.57 -18.98
N CYS A 284 -14.89 -2.43 -18.05
CA CYS A 284 -14.59 -2.49 -16.62
C CYS A 284 -14.07 -3.87 -16.25
N ARG A 285 -12.86 -3.94 -15.70
CA ARG A 285 -12.19 -5.22 -15.34
C ARG A 285 -12.97 -6.06 -14.33
N PHE A 286 -13.81 -5.41 -13.54
CA PHE A 286 -14.66 -6.07 -12.54
C PHE A 286 -16.01 -6.53 -13.11
N HIS A 287 -16.38 -6.19 -14.35
CA HIS A 287 -17.71 -6.43 -14.89
C HIS A 287 -18.16 -7.91 -14.82
N VAL A 288 -17.25 -8.85 -14.99
CA VAL A 288 -17.53 -10.31 -14.91
C VAL A 288 -17.92 -10.81 -13.52
N ARG A 289 -17.62 -10.03 -12.46
CA ARG A 289 -17.90 -10.34 -11.06
C ARG A 289 -18.78 -9.29 -10.39
N CYS A 290 -19.28 -8.31 -11.16
CA CYS A 290 -20.00 -7.15 -10.66
C CYS A 290 -21.45 -7.48 -10.31
N GLN A 291 -21.83 -7.33 -9.04
CA GLN A 291 -23.18 -7.59 -8.55
C GLN A 291 -24.20 -6.60 -9.14
N VAL A 292 -23.80 -5.35 -9.38
CA VAL A 292 -24.64 -4.33 -10.00
C VAL A 292 -25.03 -4.69 -11.43
N LEU A 293 -24.14 -5.38 -12.17
CA LEU A 293 -24.50 -5.98 -13.47
C LEU A 293 -25.37 -7.22 -13.30
N ALA A 294 -25.07 -8.08 -12.32
CA ALA A 294 -25.84 -9.30 -12.11
C ALA A 294 -27.27 -9.03 -11.63
N SER A 295 -27.51 -7.97 -10.87
CA SER A 295 -28.83 -7.56 -10.37
C SER A 295 -29.66 -6.77 -11.40
N GLY A 296 -29.08 -6.40 -12.54
CA GLY A 296 -29.72 -5.54 -13.54
C GLY A 296 -29.78 -4.05 -13.16
N GLU A 297 -29.08 -3.62 -12.13
CA GLU A 297 -29.01 -2.19 -11.75
C GLU A 297 -28.27 -1.37 -12.80
N ALA A 298 -27.20 -1.93 -13.39
CA ALA A 298 -26.44 -1.27 -14.45
C ALA A 298 -27.28 -1.08 -15.71
N GLU A 299 -28.16 -2.04 -16.03
CA GLU A 299 -29.15 -1.94 -17.13
C GLU A 299 -30.15 -0.80 -16.85
N ARG A 300 -30.69 -0.73 -15.63
CA ARG A 300 -31.61 0.34 -15.22
C ARG A 300 -30.96 1.73 -15.25
N ALA A 301 -29.67 1.80 -14.94
CA ALA A 301 -28.87 3.03 -15.04
C ALA A 301 -28.41 3.35 -16.48
N GLY A 302 -28.66 2.47 -17.46
CA GLY A 302 -28.26 2.67 -18.85
C GLY A 302 -26.75 2.53 -19.12
N VAL A 303 -25.98 1.92 -18.21
CA VAL A 303 -24.51 1.84 -18.30
C VAL A 303 -23.97 0.42 -18.47
N ALA A 304 -24.83 -0.58 -18.57
CA ALA A 304 -24.41 -1.98 -18.65
C ALA A 304 -23.51 -2.27 -19.86
N GLU A 305 -23.80 -1.69 -21.02
CA GLU A 305 -22.97 -1.83 -22.22
C GLU A 305 -21.60 -1.15 -22.02
N ALA A 306 -21.57 0.05 -21.44
CA ALA A 306 -20.32 0.74 -21.12
C ALA A 306 -19.46 -0.09 -20.15
N CYS A 307 -20.07 -0.71 -19.14
CA CYS A 307 -19.35 -1.60 -18.21
C CYS A 307 -18.68 -2.78 -18.94
N ARG A 308 -19.25 -3.29 -20.04
CA ARG A 308 -18.72 -4.45 -20.79
C ARG A 308 -17.70 -4.08 -21.88
N THR A 309 -17.79 -2.87 -22.44
CA THR A 309 -17.07 -2.53 -23.67
C THR A 309 -16.17 -1.32 -23.58
N VAL A 310 -16.45 -0.39 -22.65
CA VAL A 310 -15.67 0.85 -22.49
C VAL A 310 -14.73 0.71 -21.31
N ASP A 311 -13.45 1.03 -21.50
CA ASP A 311 -12.45 1.03 -20.43
C ASP A 311 -12.94 1.81 -19.21
N LEU A 312 -12.43 1.44 -18.03
CA LEU A 312 -12.71 2.15 -16.79
C LEU A 312 -12.49 3.66 -16.97
N PRO A 313 -13.41 4.50 -16.51
CA PRO A 313 -13.18 5.93 -16.49
C PRO A 313 -11.93 6.24 -15.65
N VAL A 314 -11.34 7.40 -15.88
CA VAL A 314 -10.34 7.97 -14.98
C VAL A 314 -11.00 8.13 -13.61
N LEU A 315 -10.23 7.99 -12.53
CA LEU A 315 -10.72 8.26 -11.19
C LEU A 315 -11.39 9.63 -11.14
N ASN A 316 -12.69 9.65 -10.86
CA ASN A 316 -13.50 10.86 -10.80
C ASN A 316 -14.05 11.04 -9.40
N GLY A 317 -14.10 12.29 -8.95
CA GLY A 317 -14.64 12.68 -7.64
C GLY A 317 -14.19 14.08 -7.26
N GLY A 318 -14.84 14.67 -6.27
CA GLY A 318 -14.44 15.94 -5.66
C GLY A 318 -13.50 15.71 -4.50
N GLY A 319 -12.34 16.38 -4.51
CA GLY A 319 -11.37 16.27 -3.41
C GLY A 319 -10.60 14.95 -3.40
N ASP A 320 -10.41 14.38 -2.19
CA ASP A 320 -9.58 13.19 -1.99
C ASP A 320 -10.31 11.86 -2.28
N ALA A 321 -11.65 11.88 -2.42
CA ALA A 321 -12.45 10.70 -2.75
C ALA A 321 -12.71 10.60 -4.25
N GLN A 322 -12.26 9.50 -4.86
CA GLN A 322 -12.35 9.28 -6.30
C GLN A 322 -12.72 7.83 -6.61
N VAL A 323 -13.53 7.62 -7.66
CA VAL A 323 -13.98 6.29 -8.10
C VAL A 323 -13.89 6.14 -9.62
N ALA A 324 -13.43 4.98 -10.06
CA ALA A 324 -13.38 4.58 -11.47
C ALA A 324 -14.49 3.56 -11.75
N CYS A 325 -15.74 4.01 -11.86
CA CYS A 325 -16.92 3.15 -12.07
C CYS A 325 -17.96 3.85 -12.94
N HIS A 326 -18.39 3.21 -14.05
CA HIS A 326 -19.43 3.74 -14.92
C HIS A 326 -20.78 3.88 -14.20
N TRP A 327 -21.13 2.92 -13.33
CA TRP A 327 -22.38 2.94 -12.59
C TRP A 327 -22.37 4.03 -11.51
N ALA A 328 -21.30 4.16 -10.73
CA ALA A 328 -21.19 5.22 -9.73
C ALA A 328 -21.22 6.61 -10.38
N ALA A 329 -20.59 6.79 -11.54
CA ALA A 329 -20.63 8.05 -12.29
C ALA A 329 -22.04 8.40 -12.80
N ALA A 330 -22.85 7.41 -13.16
CA ALA A 330 -24.22 7.63 -13.65
C ALA A 330 -25.23 7.89 -12.50
N CYS A 331 -25.00 7.29 -11.33
CA CYS A 331 -25.90 7.43 -10.19
C CYS A 331 -25.68 8.73 -9.38
N GLY A 332 -24.60 9.49 -9.68
CA GLY A 332 -24.37 10.86 -9.22
C GLY A 332 -24.39 11.07 -7.70
N GLY A 333 -23.42 10.56 -6.97
CA GLY A 333 -23.20 10.91 -5.56
C GLY A 333 -23.38 9.77 -4.56
N PRO A 334 -22.98 9.95 -3.30
CA PRO A 334 -23.11 8.94 -2.26
C PRO A 334 -24.58 8.57 -2.10
N VAL A 335 -24.86 7.26 -2.19
CA VAL A 335 -26.16 6.74 -1.78
C VAL A 335 -26.30 7.05 -0.29
N GLU A 336 -27.18 7.97 0.07
CA GLU A 336 -27.59 8.15 1.46
C GLU A 336 -28.04 6.77 1.98
N ALA A 337 -27.43 6.35 3.09
CA ALA A 337 -27.84 5.14 3.78
C ALA A 337 -29.35 5.25 4.04
N ALA A 338 -30.12 4.34 3.46
CA ALA A 338 -31.55 4.24 3.72
C ALA A 338 -31.71 3.94 5.21
N THR A 339 -32.01 4.97 5.99
CA THR A 339 -32.52 4.84 7.34
C THR A 339 -33.92 4.22 7.24
N SER A 340 -34.03 2.96 7.64
CA SER A 340 -35.32 2.29 7.93
C SER A 340 -35.32 1.86 9.37
#